data_7a3f406cac437c4b41a7bf1ee1689312
#
_entry.id   7a3f406cac437c4b41a7bf1ee1689312
#
_cell.length_a   1.000
_cell.length_b   1.000
_cell.length_c   1.000
_cell.angle_alpha   90.00
_cell.angle_beta   90.00
_cell.angle_gamma   90.00
#
_symmetry.space_group_name_H-M   'P 1'
#
loop_
_entity.id
_entity.type
_entity.pdbx_description
1 polymer ?
#
loop_
_entity_poly.entity_id
_entity_poly.type
_entity_poly.pdbx_seq_one_letter_code
_entity_poly.pdbx_strand_id
1 'polypeptide(L)'
;METFSIAKLNVRFEAAGDLLYSRTRAYLAPKQDAEADITIDLPESFFEEKHRKFPTLTLDECRYVWVGEAFYAGLLRHDGLLMHASCVERAGGAYLFSAKSGTGKSTHTKLWLQEFPDCKMINDDKPALRRLDGRFYACGTPFSGKNDESRNVQVPVRAIVFLERGEQNEVTPLAPSAAIPLFLSQTLRPPKTDLMAQMLDLLGDLLEHVPAFRLRCNMDPSAAHIAYQSIENYIQNHEKEDSK
;
A
#
# COMPACT_ATOMS: atom_id res chain seq x y z
N MET A 1 21.97 -14.14 1.81
CA MET A 1 20.50 -13.86 1.82
C MET A 1 19.92 -14.06 3.20
N GLU A 2 19.03 -13.18 3.62
CA GLU A 2 18.29 -13.24 4.88
C GLU A 2 16.80 -13.44 4.59
N THR A 3 16.04 -13.97 5.56
CA THR A 3 14.59 -14.14 5.45
C THR A 3 13.88 -13.04 6.24
N PHE A 4 12.93 -12.38 5.59
CA PHE A 4 12.12 -11.30 6.15
C PHE A 4 10.66 -11.71 6.19
N SER A 5 9.93 -11.33 7.24
CA SER A 5 8.48 -11.51 7.33
C SER A 5 7.80 -10.22 6.84
N ILE A 6 7.33 -10.21 5.60
CA ILE A 6 6.71 -9.05 4.96
C ILE A 6 5.32 -9.45 4.47
N ALA A 7 4.29 -8.73 4.90
CA ALA A 7 2.90 -8.99 4.51
C ALA A 7 2.47 -10.45 4.73
N LYS A 8 2.89 -11.08 5.86
CA LYS A 8 2.64 -12.50 6.18
C LYS A 8 3.28 -13.51 5.22
N LEU A 9 4.36 -13.12 4.55
CA LEU A 9 5.17 -14.01 3.71
C LEU A 9 6.60 -14.04 4.22
N ASN A 10 7.25 -15.19 4.07
CA ASN A 10 8.69 -15.33 4.21
C ASN A 10 9.35 -14.92 2.91
N VAL A 11 9.96 -13.75 2.89
CA VAL A 11 10.62 -13.20 1.71
C VAL A 11 12.12 -13.27 1.89
N ARG A 12 12.82 -13.97 0.98
CA ARG A 12 14.27 -14.19 1.06
C ARG A 12 15.00 -13.36 0.02
N PHE A 13 15.91 -12.51 0.47
CA PHE A 13 16.79 -11.73 -0.39
C PHE A 13 18.04 -11.27 0.37
N GLU A 14 18.99 -10.71 -0.37
CA GLU A 14 20.16 -10.04 0.21
C GLU A 14 19.85 -8.56 0.46
N ALA A 15 19.88 -8.14 1.70
CA ALA A 15 19.68 -6.74 2.08
C ALA A 15 20.99 -5.96 1.95
N ALA A 16 21.53 -5.88 0.71
CA ALA A 16 22.77 -5.18 0.41
C ALA A 16 22.56 -3.66 0.36
N GLY A 17 23.55 -2.91 0.84
CA GLY A 17 23.52 -1.44 0.95
C GLY A 17 22.83 -0.94 2.21
N ASP A 18 23.13 0.31 2.59
CA ASP A 18 22.67 0.88 3.86
C ASP A 18 21.18 1.14 3.88
N LEU A 19 20.61 1.59 2.75
CA LEU A 19 19.20 1.94 2.65
C LEU A 19 18.31 0.70 2.78
N LEU A 20 18.56 -0.34 1.99
CA LEU A 20 17.78 -1.58 2.04
C LEU A 20 17.98 -2.30 3.38
N TYR A 21 19.22 -2.34 3.87
CA TYR A 21 19.54 -2.93 5.16
C TYR A 21 18.79 -2.26 6.30
N SER A 22 18.84 -0.93 6.42
CA SER A 22 18.19 -0.21 7.52
C SER A 22 16.68 -0.40 7.53
N ARG A 23 16.03 -0.30 6.37
CA ARG A 23 14.58 -0.38 6.24
C ARG A 23 14.01 -1.79 6.47
N THR A 24 14.80 -2.82 6.24
CA THR A 24 14.34 -4.21 6.38
C THR A 24 14.51 -4.78 7.79
N ARG A 25 15.28 -4.14 8.69
CA ARG A 25 15.55 -4.69 10.04
C ARG A 25 14.30 -4.96 10.87
N ALA A 26 13.29 -4.10 10.80
CA ALA A 26 12.01 -4.28 11.49
C ALA A 26 11.15 -5.44 10.93
N TYR A 27 11.57 -5.99 9.79
CA TYR A 27 10.89 -7.08 9.09
C TYR A 27 11.66 -8.40 9.15
N LEU A 28 12.78 -8.47 9.85
CA LEU A 28 13.59 -9.69 9.93
C LEU A 28 12.74 -10.84 10.50
N ALA A 29 12.71 -11.97 9.81
CA ALA A 29 11.92 -13.11 10.25
C ALA A 29 12.55 -13.74 11.51
N PRO A 30 11.73 -14.19 12.47
CA PRO A 30 12.25 -14.87 13.68
C PRO A 30 13.00 -16.16 13.36
N LYS A 31 12.62 -16.83 12.26
CA LYS A 31 13.27 -18.06 11.77
C LYS A 31 13.90 -17.79 10.41
N GLN A 32 15.22 -17.81 10.33
CA GLN A 32 15.96 -17.52 9.12
C GLN A 32 16.01 -18.69 8.12
N ASP A 33 15.78 -19.90 8.60
CA ASP A 33 15.73 -21.16 7.83
C ASP A 33 14.31 -21.53 7.37
N ALA A 34 13.32 -20.68 7.62
CA ALA A 34 11.95 -20.92 7.15
C ALA A 34 11.91 -21.03 5.63
N GLU A 35 11.05 -21.88 5.10
CA GLU A 35 10.79 -21.96 3.66
C GLU A 35 10.33 -20.59 3.15
N ALA A 36 10.89 -20.14 2.05
CA ALA A 36 10.60 -18.83 1.47
C ALA A 36 9.41 -18.94 0.51
N ASP A 37 8.40 -18.10 0.75
CA ASP A 37 7.27 -17.91 -0.18
C ASP A 37 7.72 -17.14 -1.43
N ILE A 38 8.61 -16.16 -1.25
CA ILE A 38 9.19 -15.35 -2.34
C ILE A 38 10.71 -15.33 -2.15
N THR A 39 11.45 -15.72 -3.19
CA THR A 39 12.90 -15.54 -3.24
C THR A 39 13.23 -14.51 -4.30
N ILE A 40 14.01 -13.48 -3.92
CA ILE A 40 14.48 -12.43 -4.80
C ILE A 40 16.00 -12.57 -4.90
N ASP A 41 16.45 -13.06 -6.06
CA ASP A 41 17.87 -13.27 -6.37
C ASP A 41 18.23 -12.39 -7.57
N LEU A 42 18.72 -11.19 -7.28
CA LEU A 42 19.13 -10.21 -8.28
C LEU A 42 20.64 -9.97 -8.13
N PRO A 43 21.44 -10.28 -9.17
CA PRO A 43 22.89 -10.13 -9.11
C PRO A 43 23.30 -8.65 -9.08
N GLU A 44 24.45 -8.33 -8.51
CA GLU A 44 24.96 -6.96 -8.41
C GLU A 44 25.04 -6.26 -9.78
N SER A 45 25.43 -7.00 -10.83
CA SER A 45 25.47 -6.49 -12.21
C SER A 45 24.13 -5.96 -12.73
N PHE A 46 23.01 -6.51 -12.22
CA PHE A 46 21.66 -6.00 -12.52
C PHE A 46 21.46 -4.58 -11.94
N PHE A 47 21.87 -4.35 -10.69
CA PHE A 47 21.74 -3.04 -10.06
C PHE A 47 22.67 -2.00 -10.69
N GLU A 48 23.88 -2.40 -11.08
CA GLU A 48 24.81 -1.56 -11.84
C GLU A 48 24.24 -1.15 -13.21
N GLU A 49 23.57 -2.08 -13.91
CA GLU A 49 22.87 -1.76 -15.16
C GLU A 49 21.73 -0.74 -14.92
N LYS A 50 20.95 -0.95 -13.85
CA LYS A 50 19.88 -0.02 -13.47
C LYS A 50 20.42 1.37 -13.13
N HIS A 51 21.51 1.45 -12.38
CA HIS A 51 22.15 2.71 -12.05
C HIS A 51 22.66 3.44 -13.32
N ARG A 52 23.26 2.71 -14.29
CA ARG A 52 23.65 3.31 -15.59
C ARG A 52 22.44 3.85 -16.37
N LYS A 53 21.31 3.14 -16.32
CA LYS A 53 20.07 3.54 -17.00
C LYS A 53 19.35 4.70 -16.30
N PHE A 54 19.45 4.78 -14.98
CA PHE A 54 18.81 5.79 -14.13
C PHE A 54 19.87 6.49 -13.25
N PRO A 55 20.72 7.34 -13.83
CA PRO A 55 21.88 7.93 -13.14
C PRO A 55 21.52 8.93 -12.03
N THR A 56 20.24 9.30 -11.91
CA THR A 56 19.74 10.11 -10.81
C THR A 56 19.55 9.34 -9.52
N LEU A 57 19.51 8.01 -9.58
CA LEU A 57 19.47 7.12 -8.43
C LEU A 57 20.89 6.66 -8.09
N THR A 58 21.21 6.61 -6.82
CA THR A 58 22.42 5.92 -6.35
C THR A 58 22.30 4.42 -6.55
N LEU A 59 23.41 3.69 -6.49
CA LEU A 59 23.40 2.23 -6.58
C LEU A 59 22.60 1.60 -5.43
N ASP A 60 22.66 2.21 -4.25
CA ASP A 60 21.91 1.79 -3.07
C ASP A 60 20.40 2.01 -3.23
N GLU A 61 19.99 3.15 -3.80
CA GLU A 61 18.58 3.38 -4.18
C GLU A 61 18.12 2.41 -5.27
N CYS A 62 19.01 2.02 -6.20
CA CYS A 62 18.69 0.99 -7.19
C CYS A 62 18.39 -0.37 -6.51
N ARG A 63 19.21 -0.81 -5.55
CA ARG A 63 18.94 -2.05 -4.81
C ARG A 63 17.57 -1.98 -4.12
N TYR A 64 17.30 -0.90 -3.39
CA TYR A 64 16.03 -0.68 -2.71
C TYR A 64 14.81 -0.72 -3.64
N VAL A 65 14.86 0.03 -4.74
CA VAL A 65 13.74 0.15 -5.68
C VAL A 65 13.46 -1.19 -6.36
N TRP A 66 14.48 -1.88 -6.90
CA TRP A 66 14.26 -3.09 -7.69
C TRP A 66 14.04 -4.35 -6.85
N VAL A 67 14.55 -4.43 -5.63
CA VAL A 67 14.13 -5.48 -4.68
C VAL A 67 12.65 -5.27 -4.31
N GLY A 68 12.21 -4.03 -4.08
CA GLY A 68 10.80 -3.71 -3.86
C GLY A 68 9.91 -4.07 -5.05
N GLU A 69 10.32 -3.73 -6.27
CA GLU A 69 9.59 -4.10 -7.49
C GLU A 69 9.46 -5.62 -7.63
N ALA A 70 10.54 -6.36 -7.40
CA ALA A 70 10.54 -7.83 -7.44
C ALA A 70 9.63 -8.44 -6.37
N PHE A 71 9.62 -7.89 -5.15
CA PHE A 71 8.69 -8.29 -4.09
C PHE A 71 7.23 -8.12 -4.53
N TYR A 72 6.84 -6.96 -5.03
CA TYR A 72 5.46 -6.70 -5.45
C TYR A 72 5.06 -7.51 -6.70
N ALA A 73 5.99 -7.79 -7.59
CA ALA A 73 5.74 -8.70 -8.72
C ALA A 73 5.48 -10.14 -8.24
N GLY A 74 6.19 -10.60 -7.20
CA GLY A 74 5.96 -11.89 -6.55
C GLY A 74 4.67 -11.94 -5.76
N LEU A 75 4.28 -10.84 -5.13
CA LEU A 75 3.15 -10.73 -4.22
C LEU A 75 1.81 -11.12 -4.87
N LEU A 76 1.65 -10.87 -6.18
CA LEU A 76 0.44 -11.22 -6.91
C LEU A 76 0.12 -12.72 -6.87
N ARG A 77 1.15 -13.59 -6.88
CA ARG A 77 0.98 -15.04 -6.76
C ARG A 77 0.53 -15.51 -5.39
N HIS A 78 0.51 -14.60 -4.43
CA HIS A 78 0.10 -14.80 -3.06
C HIS A 78 -1.13 -13.95 -2.69
N ASP A 79 -2.05 -13.73 -3.64
CA ASP A 79 -3.26 -12.92 -3.47
C ASP A 79 -2.97 -11.51 -2.92
N GLY A 80 -1.96 -10.86 -3.47
CA GLY A 80 -1.57 -9.54 -3.02
C GLY A 80 -1.33 -8.54 -4.14
N LEU A 81 -1.59 -7.27 -3.85
CA LEU A 81 -1.44 -6.12 -4.75
C LEU A 81 -0.59 -5.03 -4.09
N LEU A 82 0.16 -4.30 -4.90
CA LEU A 82 0.70 -3.00 -4.51
C LEU A 82 -0.36 -1.93 -4.70
N MET A 83 -0.44 -0.99 -3.78
CA MET A 83 -1.09 0.30 -4.03
C MET A 83 -0.16 1.44 -3.62
N HIS A 84 0.13 2.36 -4.54
CA HIS A 84 0.83 3.61 -4.21
C HIS A 84 -0.11 4.53 -3.43
N ALA A 85 -0.05 4.42 -2.12
CA ALA A 85 -0.93 5.10 -1.18
C ALA A 85 -0.20 5.37 0.15
N SER A 86 -0.59 6.42 0.85
CA SER A 86 -0.34 6.52 2.28
C SER A 86 -1.45 5.80 3.02
N CYS A 87 -1.09 4.93 3.96
CA CYS A 87 -2.03 4.08 4.68
C CYS A 87 -1.92 4.29 6.18
N VAL A 88 -3.04 4.59 6.82
CA VAL A 88 -3.14 4.74 8.27
C VAL A 88 -4.11 3.74 8.87
N GLU A 89 -3.86 3.38 10.12
CA GLU A 89 -4.74 2.60 10.97
C GLU A 89 -5.51 3.52 11.91
N ARG A 90 -6.83 3.34 12.03
CA ARG A 90 -7.67 3.94 13.05
C ARG A 90 -8.81 3.02 13.43
N ALA A 91 -9.10 2.90 14.73
CA ALA A 91 -10.19 2.07 15.27
C ALA A 91 -10.18 0.62 14.73
N GLY A 92 -8.98 0.05 14.48
CA GLY A 92 -8.80 -1.31 13.95
C GLY A 92 -9.07 -1.46 12.45
N GLY A 93 -9.26 -0.38 11.71
CA GLY A 93 -9.42 -0.35 10.26
C GLY A 93 -8.30 0.40 9.55
N ALA A 94 -7.91 -0.05 8.37
CA ALA A 94 -6.93 0.60 7.52
C ALA A 94 -7.60 1.49 6.45
N TYR A 95 -7.16 2.73 6.35
CA TYR A 95 -7.61 3.72 5.37
C TYR A 95 -6.46 4.05 4.44
N LEU A 96 -6.65 3.78 3.15
CA LEU A 96 -5.64 4.02 2.12
C LEU A 96 -5.98 5.31 1.36
N PHE A 97 -5.04 6.24 1.35
CA PHE A 97 -5.15 7.51 0.61
C PHE A 97 -4.23 7.49 -0.59
N SER A 98 -4.80 7.49 -1.77
CA SER A 98 -4.07 7.45 -3.04
C SER A 98 -4.36 8.66 -3.91
N ALA A 99 -3.34 9.11 -4.64
CA ALA A 99 -3.45 10.23 -5.58
C ALA A 99 -2.24 10.29 -6.49
N LYS A 100 -2.33 11.08 -7.55
CA LYS A 100 -1.15 11.45 -8.35
C LYS A 100 -0.10 12.12 -7.47
N SER A 101 1.17 11.98 -7.83
CA SER A 101 2.27 12.62 -7.09
C SER A 101 2.02 14.13 -6.92
N GLY A 102 2.29 14.65 -5.73
CA GLY A 102 2.12 16.07 -5.42
C GLY A 102 0.68 16.53 -5.15
N THR A 103 -0.33 15.65 -5.16
CA THR A 103 -1.73 16.03 -4.88
C THR A 103 -1.96 16.33 -3.40
N GLY A 104 -1.22 15.68 -2.47
CA GLY A 104 -1.36 15.94 -1.04
C GLY A 104 -1.59 14.69 -0.17
N LYS A 105 -1.27 13.47 -0.64
CA LYS A 105 -1.40 12.24 0.17
C LYS A 105 -0.80 12.39 1.58
N SER A 106 0.50 12.68 1.64
CA SER A 106 1.22 12.82 2.92
C SER A 106 0.70 13.98 3.78
N THR A 107 0.17 15.04 3.16
CA THR A 107 -0.45 16.14 3.89
C THR A 107 -1.75 15.67 4.55
N HIS A 108 -2.60 14.98 3.81
CA HIS A 108 -3.88 14.49 4.33
C HIS A 108 -3.69 13.44 5.43
N THR A 109 -2.75 12.49 5.26
CA THR A 109 -2.46 11.51 6.31
C THR A 109 -1.83 12.15 7.56
N LYS A 110 -1.04 13.22 7.41
CA LYS A 110 -0.56 14.01 8.55
C LYS A 110 -1.70 14.67 9.32
N LEU A 111 -2.73 15.19 8.64
CA LEU A 111 -3.93 15.69 9.33
C LEU A 111 -4.60 14.59 10.13
N TRP A 112 -4.74 13.37 9.59
CA TRP A 112 -5.29 12.25 10.36
C TRP A 112 -4.47 11.93 11.61
N LEU A 113 -3.15 11.90 11.51
CA LEU A 113 -2.26 11.64 12.65
C LEU A 113 -2.30 12.76 13.71
N GLN A 114 -2.59 13.99 13.31
CA GLN A 114 -2.72 15.14 14.20
C GLN A 114 -4.09 15.21 14.88
N GLU A 115 -5.15 14.97 14.11
CA GLU A 115 -6.52 15.12 14.60
C GLU A 115 -7.02 13.89 15.38
N PHE A 116 -6.42 12.73 15.17
CA PHE A 116 -6.85 11.48 15.80
C PHE A 116 -5.71 10.85 16.60
N PRO A 117 -5.72 10.95 17.96
CA PRO A 117 -4.65 10.41 18.81
C PRO A 117 -4.46 8.89 18.71
N ASP A 118 -5.49 8.14 18.27
CA ASP A 118 -5.49 6.70 18.05
C ASP A 118 -5.01 6.30 16.65
N CYS A 119 -4.82 7.27 15.75
CA CYS A 119 -4.37 7.04 14.38
C CYS A 119 -2.86 6.74 14.34
N LYS A 120 -2.47 5.74 13.52
CA LYS A 120 -1.07 5.35 13.34
C LYS A 120 -0.77 5.09 11.88
N MET A 121 0.42 5.50 11.42
CA MET A 121 0.89 5.16 10.06
C MET A 121 1.08 3.65 9.94
N ILE A 122 0.60 3.05 8.85
CA ILE A 122 0.93 1.67 8.44
C ILE A 122 2.11 1.72 7.46
N ASN A 123 1.96 2.52 6.40
CA ASN A 123 3.01 2.76 5.39
C ASN A 123 2.70 4.06 4.64
N ASP A 124 3.69 4.92 4.44
CA ASP A 124 3.50 6.25 3.85
C ASP A 124 3.55 6.30 2.31
N ASP A 125 3.89 5.17 1.63
CA ASP A 125 4.05 5.18 0.16
C ASP A 125 3.56 3.91 -0.56
N LYS A 126 3.95 2.72 -0.07
CA LYS A 126 3.71 1.44 -0.76
C LYS A 126 3.24 0.33 0.19
N PRO A 127 2.04 0.46 0.81
CA PRO A 127 1.45 -0.67 1.53
C PRO A 127 1.20 -1.84 0.57
N ALA A 128 1.32 -3.06 1.07
CA ALA A 128 0.83 -4.24 0.37
C ALA A 128 -0.64 -4.48 0.77
N LEU A 129 -1.48 -4.77 -0.19
CA LEU A 129 -2.83 -5.27 0.04
C LEU A 129 -2.80 -6.78 -0.12
N ARG A 130 -3.30 -7.53 0.85
CA ARG A 130 -3.37 -8.98 0.83
C ARG A 130 -4.77 -9.48 1.11
N ARG A 131 -5.23 -10.47 0.32
CA ARG A 131 -6.43 -11.26 0.66
C ARG A 131 -5.99 -12.45 1.51
N LEU A 132 -6.46 -12.50 2.74
CA LEU A 132 -6.18 -13.57 3.71
C LEU A 132 -7.53 -14.03 4.27
N ASP A 133 -7.80 -15.33 4.19
CA ASP A 133 -9.04 -15.95 4.69
C ASP A 133 -10.31 -15.21 4.19
N GLY A 134 -10.32 -14.83 2.90
CA GLY A 134 -11.43 -14.12 2.24
C GLY A 134 -11.57 -12.64 2.60
N ARG A 135 -10.62 -12.06 3.35
CA ARG A 135 -10.66 -10.66 3.79
C ARG A 135 -9.42 -9.90 3.33
N PHE A 136 -9.58 -8.63 2.98
CA PHE A 136 -8.46 -7.79 2.56
C PHE A 136 -7.81 -7.06 3.74
N TYR A 137 -6.48 -7.09 3.77
CA TYR A 137 -5.64 -6.43 4.76
C TYR A 137 -4.64 -5.49 4.09
N ALA A 138 -4.43 -4.34 4.69
CA ALA A 138 -3.29 -3.49 4.40
C ALA A 138 -2.12 -3.91 5.29
N CYS A 139 -0.99 -4.18 4.66
CA CYS A 139 0.23 -4.60 5.33
C CYS A 139 1.31 -3.53 5.15
N GLY A 140 1.98 -3.17 6.24
CA GLY A 140 3.19 -2.37 6.13
C GLY A 140 4.31 -3.17 5.50
N THR A 141 5.16 -2.48 4.74
CA THR A 141 6.31 -3.06 4.03
C THR A 141 7.55 -2.22 4.27
N PRO A 142 8.76 -2.75 4.11
CA PRO A 142 9.97 -1.96 4.20
C PRO A 142 10.12 -0.94 3.06
N PHE A 143 9.26 -1.03 2.03
CA PHE A 143 9.27 -0.15 0.86
C PHE A 143 8.36 1.06 1.10
N SER A 144 8.80 1.95 1.98
CA SER A 144 8.12 3.17 2.41
C SER A 144 8.62 4.39 1.63
N GLY A 145 8.03 5.56 1.89
CA GLY A 145 8.42 6.84 1.30
C GLY A 145 9.73 7.40 1.89
N LYS A 146 9.97 8.68 1.60
CA LYS A 146 11.20 9.37 2.03
C LYS A 146 11.36 9.47 3.55
N ASN A 147 10.25 9.51 4.29
CA ASN A 147 10.27 9.65 5.75
C ASN A 147 10.45 8.32 6.49
N ASP A 148 10.46 7.18 5.78
CA ASP A 148 10.55 5.84 6.34
C ASP A 148 9.47 5.53 7.40
N GLU A 149 8.27 6.02 7.15
CA GLU A 149 7.13 5.79 8.06
C GLU A 149 6.43 4.49 7.70
N SER A 150 6.88 3.39 8.30
CA SER A 150 6.32 2.06 8.08
C SER A 150 6.35 1.23 9.35
N ARG A 151 5.36 0.33 9.50
CA ARG A 151 5.28 -0.64 10.60
C ARG A 151 5.00 -2.04 10.05
N ASN A 152 5.67 -3.05 10.58
CA ASN A 152 5.39 -4.46 10.23
C ASN A 152 4.10 -4.93 10.91
N VAL A 153 2.97 -4.48 10.39
CA VAL A 153 1.62 -4.80 10.88
C VAL A 153 0.71 -5.15 9.71
N GLN A 154 -0.40 -5.83 10.01
CA GLN A 154 -1.50 -6.04 9.08
C GLN A 154 -2.81 -5.58 9.73
N VAL A 155 -3.60 -4.83 9.00
CA VAL A 155 -4.86 -4.25 9.48
C VAL A 155 -5.93 -4.46 8.41
N PRO A 156 -7.15 -4.90 8.76
CA PRO A 156 -8.24 -5.04 7.78
C PRO A 156 -8.47 -3.75 7.03
N VAL A 157 -8.60 -3.81 5.70
CA VAL A 157 -8.88 -2.63 4.90
C VAL A 157 -10.32 -2.18 5.15
N ARG A 158 -10.48 -0.91 5.53
CA ARG A 158 -11.78 -0.30 5.79
C ARG A 158 -12.26 0.54 4.60
N ALA A 159 -11.33 1.26 3.94
CA ALA A 159 -11.66 2.08 2.78
C ALA A 159 -10.44 2.38 1.90
N ILE A 160 -10.69 2.58 0.61
CA ILE A 160 -9.74 3.11 -0.37
C ILE A 160 -10.23 4.49 -0.80
N VAL A 161 -9.38 5.52 -0.68
CA VAL A 161 -9.73 6.91 -0.90
C VAL A 161 -8.83 7.54 -1.95
N PHE A 162 -9.41 8.00 -3.05
CA PHE A 162 -8.71 8.73 -4.09
C PHE A 162 -8.84 10.23 -3.86
N LEU A 163 -7.71 10.90 -3.59
CA LEU A 163 -7.67 12.32 -3.26
C LEU A 163 -7.63 13.20 -4.52
N GLU A 164 -8.41 14.27 -4.46
CA GLU A 164 -8.38 15.40 -5.40
C GLU A 164 -8.29 16.71 -4.60
N ARG A 165 -7.65 17.72 -5.17
CA ARG A 165 -7.65 19.05 -4.56
C ARG A 165 -9.02 19.70 -4.75
N GLY A 166 -9.53 20.33 -3.69
CA GLY A 166 -10.79 21.05 -3.69
C GLY A 166 -10.76 22.21 -2.69
N GLU A 167 -11.64 23.17 -2.87
CA GLU A 167 -11.82 24.27 -1.92
C GLU A 167 -12.64 23.81 -0.71
N GLN A 168 -13.57 22.88 -0.95
CA GLN A 168 -14.43 22.28 0.08
C GLN A 168 -14.08 20.81 0.26
N ASN A 169 -14.29 20.31 1.47
CA ASN A 169 -14.07 18.92 1.82
C ASN A 169 -15.34 18.11 1.53
N GLU A 170 -15.26 17.20 0.56
CA GLU A 170 -16.40 16.39 0.11
C GLU A 170 -15.97 14.96 -0.17
N VAL A 171 -16.70 13.98 0.36
CA VAL A 171 -16.51 12.54 0.12
C VAL A 171 -17.65 12.01 -0.73
N THR A 172 -17.29 11.35 -1.83
CA THR A 172 -18.27 10.72 -2.74
C THR A 172 -17.91 9.24 -2.90
N PRO A 173 -18.83 8.30 -2.69
CA PRO A 173 -18.57 6.89 -2.96
C PRO A 173 -18.34 6.67 -4.45
N LEU A 174 -17.47 5.73 -4.79
CA LEU A 174 -17.15 5.34 -6.16
C LEU A 174 -17.68 3.93 -6.43
N ALA A 175 -18.40 3.77 -7.54
CA ALA A 175 -18.68 2.44 -8.05
C ALA A 175 -17.38 1.73 -8.46
N PRO A 176 -17.29 0.38 -8.36
CA PRO A 176 -16.10 -0.38 -8.75
C PRO A 176 -15.57 -0.02 -10.14
N SER A 177 -16.44 0.16 -11.12
CA SER A 177 -16.08 0.55 -12.49
C SER A 177 -15.36 1.91 -12.58
N ALA A 178 -15.65 2.84 -11.68
CA ALA A 178 -14.99 4.13 -11.59
C ALA A 178 -13.68 4.06 -10.78
N ALA A 179 -13.57 3.14 -9.82
CA ALA A 179 -12.39 2.96 -8.98
C ALA A 179 -11.26 2.18 -9.70
N ILE A 180 -11.59 1.20 -10.55
CA ILE A 180 -10.62 0.36 -11.27
C ILE A 180 -9.55 1.20 -12.02
N PRO A 181 -9.91 2.16 -12.89
CA PRO A 181 -8.91 2.94 -13.61
C PRO A 181 -8.01 3.78 -12.69
N LEU A 182 -8.56 4.28 -11.59
CA LEU A 182 -7.81 5.03 -10.58
C LEU A 182 -6.80 4.12 -9.89
N PHE A 183 -7.22 2.92 -9.46
CA PHE A 183 -6.34 1.93 -8.86
C PHE A 183 -5.23 1.51 -9.81
N LEU A 184 -5.57 1.18 -11.08
CA LEU A 184 -4.61 0.75 -12.10
C LEU A 184 -3.54 1.82 -12.40
N SER A 185 -3.84 3.09 -12.17
CA SER A 185 -2.86 4.17 -12.30
C SER A 185 -1.87 4.25 -11.12
N GLN A 186 -2.15 3.54 -10.02
CA GLN A 186 -1.42 3.59 -8.75
C GLN A 186 -0.89 2.22 -8.31
N THR A 187 -0.85 1.23 -9.20
CA THR A 187 -0.32 -0.10 -8.93
C THR A 187 0.75 -0.52 -9.94
N LEU A 188 1.53 -1.52 -9.57
CA LEU A 188 2.46 -2.18 -10.49
C LEU A 188 1.66 -3.13 -11.40
N ARG A 189 1.72 -2.87 -12.70
CA ARG A 189 1.02 -3.68 -13.71
C ARG A 189 1.96 -4.74 -14.27
N PRO A 190 1.64 -6.03 -14.13
CA PRO A 190 2.47 -7.09 -14.68
C PRO A 190 2.45 -7.05 -16.22
N PRO A 191 3.59 -7.33 -16.89
CA PRO A 191 3.66 -7.29 -18.35
C PRO A 191 3.03 -8.52 -19.02
N LYS A 192 2.80 -9.62 -18.28
CA LYS A 192 2.24 -10.86 -18.80
C LYS A 192 0.72 -10.84 -18.69
N THR A 193 0.04 -11.29 -19.75
CA THR A 193 -1.43 -11.26 -19.87
C THR A 193 -2.13 -12.10 -18.80
N ASP A 194 -1.60 -13.28 -18.47
CA ASP A 194 -2.13 -14.17 -17.43
C ASP A 194 -2.06 -13.52 -16.03
N LEU A 195 -0.94 -12.91 -15.70
CA LEU A 195 -0.79 -12.18 -14.45
C LEU A 195 -1.63 -10.90 -14.42
N MET A 196 -1.83 -10.25 -15.57
CA MET A 196 -2.73 -9.10 -15.65
C MET A 196 -4.19 -9.51 -15.39
N ALA A 197 -4.64 -10.65 -15.93
CA ALA A 197 -5.97 -11.19 -15.66
C ALA A 197 -6.13 -11.49 -14.17
N GLN A 198 -5.17 -12.20 -13.56
CA GLN A 198 -5.18 -12.48 -12.12
C GLN A 198 -5.23 -11.20 -11.27
N MET A 199 -4.49 -10.16 -11.67
CA MET A 199 -4.52 -8.87 -10.98
C MET A 199 -5.88 -8.20 -11.08
N LEU A 200 -6.52 -8.24 -12.25
CA LEU A 200 -7.85 -7.66 -12.46
C LEU A 200 -8.93 -8.41 -11.69
N ASP A 201 -8.86 -9.74 -11.64
CA ASP A 201 -9.78 -10.55 -10.84
C ASP A 201 -9.64 -10.23 -9.34
N LEU A 202 -8.40 -10.16 -8.84
CA LEU A 202 -8.15 -9.80 -7.44
C LEU A 202 -8.56 -8.35 -7.12
N LEU A 203 -8.39 -7.43 -8.07
CA LEU A 203 -8.85 -6.05 -7.92
C LEU A 203 -10.39 -5.96 -7.95
N GLY A 204 -11.05 -6.75 -8.78
CA GLY A 204 -12.51 -6.87 -8.80
C GLY A 204 -13.03 -7.30 -7.43
N ASP A 205 -12.51 -8.42 -6.92
CA ASP A 205 -12.83 -8.94 -5.59
C ASP A 205 -12.55 -7.92 -4.46
N LEU A 206 -11.42 -7.21 -4.52
CA LEU A 206 -11.12 -6.13 -3.57
C LEU A 206 -12.22 -5.06 -3.56
N LEU A 207 -12.63 -4.58 -4.73
CA LEU A 207 -13.59 -3.47 -4.84
C LEU A 207 -15.06 -3.90 -4.62
N GLU A 208 -15.35 -5.19 -4.63
CA GLU A 208 -16.63 -5.75 -4.18
C GLU A 208 -16.76 -5.76 -2.66
N HIS A 209 -15.63 -5.96 -1.94
CA HIS A 209 -15.62 -6.11 -0.48
C HIS A 209 -15.15 -4.85 0.27
N VAL A 210 -14.42 -3.96 -0.39
CA VAL A 210 -13.85 -2.76 0.20
C VAL A 210 -14.38 -1.52 -0.53
N PRO A 211 -15.12 -0.64 0.14
CA PRO A 211 -15.66 0.56 -0.49
C PRO A 211 -14.55 1.52 -0.90
N ALA A 212 -14.73 2.10 -2.08
CA ALA A 212 -13.85 3.12 -2.64
C ALA A 212 -14.54 4.50 -2.64
N PHE A 213 -13.76 5.55 -2.40
CA PHE A 213 -14.27 6.92 -2.33
C PHE A 213 -13.38 7.87 -3.13
N ARG A 214 -14.00 8.93 -3.62
CA ARG A 214 -13.31 10.16 -4.01
C ARG A 214 -13.41 11.15 -2.87
N LEU A 215 -12.27 11.74 -2.49
CA LEU A 215 -12.22 12.83 -1.53
C LEU A 215 -11.65 14.06 -2.22
N ARG A 216 -12.48 15.07 -2.43
CA ARG A 216 -12.03 16.44 -2.70
C ARG A 216 -11.72 17.09 -1.37
N CYS A 217 -10.55 17.65 -1.22
CA CYS A 217 -10.16 18.26 0.05
C CYS A 217 -9.16 19.41 -0.12
N ASN A 218 -9.20 20.29 0.86
CA ASN A 218 -8.18 21.29 1.15
C ASN A 218 -7.24 20.80 2.27
N MET A 219 -6.45 21.70 2.84
CA MET A 219 -5.48 21.39 3.91
C MET A 219 -6.01 21.75 5.31
N ASP A 220 -7.29 22.07 5.45
CA ASP A 220 -7.91 22.37 6.74
C ASP A 220 -8.02 21.09 7.59
N PRO A 221 -7.77 21.13 8.91
CA PRO A 221 -7.91 19.98 9.79
C PRO A 221 -9.27 19.27 9.70
N SER A 222 -10.35 20.02 9.44
CA SER A 222 -11.69 19.44 9.23
C SER A 222 -11.77 18.42 8.10
N ALA A 223 -10.81 18.44 7.14
CA ALA A 223 -10.74 17.46 6.07
C ALA A 223 -10.61 16.02 6.61
N ALA A 224 -9.84 15.80 7.68
CA ALA A 224 -9.70 14.49 8.29
C ALA A 224 -11.02 14.04 8.95
N HIS A 225 -11.69 14.93 9.69
CA HIS A 225 -12.95 14.62 10.35
C HIS A 225 -14.08 14.33 9.36
N ILE A 226 -14.21 15.16 8.32
CA ILE A 226 -15.22 14.98 7.26
C ILE A 226 -14.96 13.66 6.52
N ALA A 227 -13.71 13.37 6.17
CA ALA A 227 -13.36 12.11 5.51
C ALA A 227 -13.75 10.91 6.38
N TYR A 228 -13.32 10.87 7.64
CA TYR A 228 -13.62 9.77 8.55
C TYR A 228 -15.11 9.57 8.77
N GLN A 229 -15.84 10.63 9.13
CA GLN A 229 -17.26 10.56 9.41
C GLN A 229 -18.08 10.12 8.18
N SER A 230 -17.79 10.69 7.01
CA SER A 230 -18.50 10.34 5.78
C SER A 230 -18.28 8.88 5.37
N ILE A 231 -17.04 8.39 5.48
CA ILE A 231 -16.69 7.00 5.17
C ILE A 231 -17.40 6.05 6.13
N GLU A 232 -17.31 6.30 7.45
CA GLU A 232 -17.90 5.41 8.44
C GLU A 232 -19.44 5.41 8.38
N ASN A 233 -20.06 6.55 8.16
CA ASN A 233 -21.51 6.64 7.97
C ASN A 233 -21.97 5.83 6.75
N TYR A 234 -21.24 5.92 5.63
CA TYR A 234 -21.54 5.12 4.45
C TYR A 234 -21.46 3.63 4.74
N ILE A 235 -20.37 3.18 5.35
CA ILE A 235 -20.14 1.76 5.65
C ILE A 235 -21.22 1.22 6.61
N GLN A 236 -21.51 1.93 7.70
CA GLN A 236 -22.54 1.53 8.68
C GLN A 236 -23.94 1.41 8.07
N ASN A 237 -24.27 2.26 7.10
CA ASN A 237 -25.55 2.20 6.43
C ASN A 237 -25.67 0.97 5.52
N HIS A 238 -24.61 0.61 4.81
CA HIS A 238 -24.59 -0.57 3.92
C HIS A 238 -24.50 -1.89 4.72
N GLU A 239 -23.74 -1.95 5.81
CA GLU A 239 -23.72 -3.13 6.71
C GLU A 239 -25.11 -3.45 7.30
N LYS A 240 -25.97 -2.45 7.51
CA LYS A 240 -27.36 -2.65 7.98
C LYS A 240 -28.31 -3.12 6.88
N GLU A 241 -28.04 -2.78 5.63
CA GLU A 241 -28.85 -3.23 4.48
C GLU A 241 -28.59 -4.71 4.16
N ASP A 242 -27.34 -5.14 4.21
CA ASP A 242 -26.91 -6.54 3.96
C ASP A 242 -27.34 -7.51 5.08
N SER A 243 -27.74 -6.97 6.24
CA SER A 243 -28.17 -7.76 7.41
C SER A 243 -29.69 -7.97 7.49
N LYS A 244 -30.46 -7.47 6.50
CA LYS A 244 -31.91 -7.61 6.39
C LYS A 244 -32.32 -8.58 5.30
#